data_7bfeae9aebf5c00958310881af076d4f
#
_entry.id   7bfeae9aebf5c00958310881af076d4f
#
_cell.length_a   1.000
_cell.length_b   1.000
_cell.length_c   1.000
_cell.angle_alpha   90.00
_cell.angle_beta   90.00
_cell.angle_gamma   90.00
#
_symmetry.space_group_name_H-M   'P 1'
#
loop_
_entity.id
_entity.type
_entity.pdbx_description
1 polymer ?
#
loop_
_entity_poly.entity_id
_entity_poly.type
_entity_poly.pdbx_seq_one_letter_code
_entity_poly.pdbx_strand_id
1 'polypeptide(L)'
;MSRAQLTSTVEQNTGGAVAPVIAGKNALANGAFEIWQRGTSFNTASAYTADRWQQYSNSAQSVSRQATSDSTNLPNIQYCARVQRNNGSSSTAALAFDQNLETVNSIPFAGKTITYSFYARAGANYSATSNVLNAQIVGGTGTDQNLITGYTGQVNIISSTLTLTTTWQRFSFTATVGTNYTQLAARTYYIPTGTASASDYYEITGVQLEAGSVATPFSRAAGTLQGELAACCRYFYFDSSNAGGGLCRQASTTQSYANYRIPTVMRVAPTITISNPTGAYIFSGGGGTSITGISGNGSSQAYYGLSLTHGSVGAAGYAADLSFGTATIQLNSEL
;
A
#
# COMPACT_ATOMS: atom_id res chain seq x y z
N MET A 1 -32.49 -14.06 -28.79
CA MET A 1 -32.74 -13.80 -27.35
C MET A 1 -32.48 -12.34 -27.08
N SER A 2 -33.43 -11.65 -26.46
CA SER A 2 -33.30 -10.21 -26.17
C SER A 2 -32.30 -9.98 -25.02
N ARG A 3 -31.68 -8.79 -24.98
CA ARG A 3 -30.73 -8.38 -23.94
C ARG A 3 -31.29 -8.51 -22.51
N ALA A 4 -32.60 -8.42 -22.36
CA ALA A 4 -33.33 -8.59 -21.09
C ALA A 4 -33.40 -10.05 -20.61
N GLN A 5 -33.30 -11.03 -21.50
CA GLN A 5 -33.26 -12.44 -21.11
C GLN A 5 -31.89 -12.92 -20.65
N LEU A 6 -30.80 -12.25 -21.06
CA LEU A 6 -29.45 -12.56 -20.57
C LEU A 6 -29.23 -12.06 -19.14
N THR A 7 -29.82 -10.92 -18.74
CA THR A 7 -29.72 -10.40 -17.38
C THR A 7 -30.52 -11.23 -16.37
N SER A 8 -31.67 -11.75 -16.76
CA SER A 8 -32.52 -12.56 -15.85
C SER A 8 -31.94 -13.96 -15.54
N THR A 9 -31.13 -14.52 -16.46
CA THR A 9 -30.47 -15.82 -16.24
C THR A 9 -29.24 -15.72 -15.34
N VAL A 10 -28.61 -14.55 -15.23
CA VAL A 10 -27.49 -14.34 -14.30
C VAL A 10 -27.99 -14.15 -12.87
N GLU A 11 -29.16 -13.57 -12.67
CA GLU A 11 -29.73 -13.36 -11.32
C GLU A 11 -30.34 -14.63 -10.69
N GLN A 12 -30.75 -15.61 -11.51
CA GLN A 12 -31.39 -16.84 -11.00
C GLN A 12 -30.41 -17.92 -10.52
N ASN A 13 -29.11 -17.75 -10.70
CA ASN A 13 -28.11 -18.76 -10.30
C ASN A 13 -27.46 -18.44 -8.96
N THR A 14 -28.07 -17.66 -8.08
CA THR A 14 -27.54 -17.24 -6.79
C THR A 14 -27.86 -18.18 -5.62
N GLY A 15 -28.13 -19.45 -5.89
CA GLY A 15 -28.12 -20.49 -4.86
C GLY A 15 -26.69 -20.80 -4.42
N GLY A 16 -26.11 -19.98 -3.52
CA GLY A 16 -24.81 -20.25 -2.92
C GLY A 16 -23.58 -19.83 -3.75
N ALA A 17 -23.77 -19.08 -4.82
CA ALA A 17 -22.64 -18.59 -5.61
C ALA A 17 -21.88 -17.49 -4.88
N VAL A 18 -20.56 -17.65 -4.79
CA VAL A 18 -19.64 -16.56 -4.42
C VAL A 18 -19.95 -15.38 -5.36
N ALA A 19 -20.28 -14.21 -4.79
CA ALA A 19 -20.52 -13.02 -5.59
C ALA A 19 -19.32 -12.80 -6.54
N PRO A 20 -19.56 -12.50 -7.84
CA PRO A 20 -18.46 -12.34 -8.79
C PRO A 20 -17.53 -11.25 -8.30
N VAL A 21 -16.24 -11.52 -8.30
CA VAL A 21 -15.20 -10.54 -8.00
C VAL A 21 -15.20 -9.53 -9.13
N ILE A 22 -15.70 -8.32 -8.87
CA ILE A 22 -15.74 -7.23 -9.85
C ILE A 22 -14.50 -6.37 -9.61
N ALA A 23 -13.51 -6.46 -10.50
CA ALA A 23 -12.36 -5.57 -10.49
C ALA A 23 -12.80 -4.11 -10.65
N GLY A 24 -12.13 -3.19 -9.93
CA GLY A 24 -12.42 -1.76 -9.97
C GLY A 24 -13.62 -1.31 -9.13
N LYS A 25 -14.26 -2.22 -8.40
CA LYS A 25 -15.34 -1.86 -7.48
C LYS A 25 -14.81 -1.20 -6.20
N ASN A 26 -13.76 -1.76 -5.63
CA ASN A 26 -13.07 -1.18 -4.50
C ASN A 26 -12.05 -0.15 -4.99
N ALA A 27 -12.14 1.09 -4.54
CA ALA A 27 -11.18 2.15 -4.87
C ALA A 27 -9.87 2.03 -4.07
N LEU A 28 -9.87 1.30 -2.95
CA LEU A 28 -8.72 1.16 -2.06
C LEU A 28 -7.92 -0.07 -2.42
N ALA A 29 -6.66 0.14 -2.83
CA ALA A 29 -5.73 -0.93 -3.11
C ALA A 29 -5.26 -1.61 -1.81
N ASN A 30 -4.96 -2.91 -1.89
CA ASN A 30 -4.42 -3.69 -0.79
C ASN A 30 -5.28 -3.65 0.49
N GLY A 31 -6.61 -3.62 0.33
CA GLY A 31 -7.54 -3.56 1.45
C GLY A 31 -7.57 -4.81 2.34
N ALA A 32 -7.03 -5.94 1.89
CA ALA A 32 -6.83 -7.17 2.67
C ALA A 32 -5.40 -7.31 3.22
N PHE A 33 -4.54 -6.30 3.05
CA PHE A 33 -3.18 -6.24 3.58
C PHE A 33 -2.30 -7.44 3.21
N GLU A 34 -2.41 -7.89 1.97
CA GLU A 34 -1.65 -9.04 1.45
C GLU A 34 -0.25 -8.62 0.96
N ILE A 35 -0.07 -7.37 0.52
CA ILE A 35 1.13 -6.86 -0.15
C ILE A 35 1.90 -5.92 0.78
N TRP A 36 3.16 -6.28 1.05
CA TRP A 36 4.07 -5.58 1.96
C TRP A 36 5.49 -5.59 1.42
N GLN A 37 5.73 -4.89 0.31
CA GLN A 37 7.04 -4.87 -0.35
C GLN A 37 8.16 -4.23 0.50
N ARG A 38 7.81 -3.30 1.38
CA ARG A 38 8.75 -2.58 2.26
C ARG A 38 9.15 -3.35 3.53
N GLY A 39 8.54 -4.52 3.77
CA GLY A 39 8.66 -5.27 5.02
C GLY A 39 7.32 -5.40 5.75
N THR A 40 7.23 -6.32 6.70
CA THR A 40 5.96 -6.70 7.35
C THR A 40 5.78 -6.15 8.75
N SER A 41 6.73 -5.35 9.26
CA SER A 41 6.66 -4.71 10.58
C SER A 41 7.43 -3.40 10.58
N PHE A 42 6.81 -2.37 11.11
CA PHE A 42 7.35 -1.01 11.18
C PHE A 42 7.13 -0.45 12.57
N ASN A 43 8.11 0.31 13.08
CA ASN A 43 8.01 1.01 14.35
C ASN A 43 8.53 2.45 14.17
N THR A 44 7.63 3.36 13.80
CA THR A 44 7.97 4.76 13.51
C THR A 44 6.74 5.64 13.70
N ALA A 45 6.92 6.95 13.74
CA ALA A 45 5.83 7.90 13.82
C ALA A 45 5.08 8.07 12.48
N SER A 46 5.78 8.00 11.36
CA SER A 46 5.19 8.16 10.03
C SER A 46 5.96 7.35 8.99
N ALA A 47 5.27 6.50 8.24
CA ALA A 47 5.80 5.75 7.10
C ALA A 47 4.69 5.11 6.27
N TYR A 48 4.96 4.85 4.99
CA TYR A 48 4.24 3.83 4.23
C TYR A 48 4.66 2.44 4.75
N THR A 49 3.69 1.58 5.01
CA THR A 49 3.88 0.26 5.65
C THR A 49 3.41 -0.87 4.74
N ALA A 50 2.17 -1.38 4.91
CA ALA A 50 1.53 -2.14 3.85
C ALA A 50 1.47 -1.26 2.59
N ASP A 51 1.67 -1.86 1.42
CA ASP A 51 1.66 -1.09 0.18
C ASP A 51 0.40 -0.24 0.07
N ARG A 52 0.57 1.03 -0.30
CA ARG A 52 -0.44 2.09 -0.35
C ARG A 52 -0.93 2.63 0.99
N TRP A 53 -0.65 1.95 2.11
CA TRP A 53 -1.12 2.36 3.44
C TRP A 53 -0.03 3.04 4.24
N GLN A 54 -0.36 4.21 4.79
CA GLN A 54 0.55 5.05 5.56
C GLN A 54 0.10 5.12 7.02
N GLN A 55 1.02 4.90 7.94
CA GLN A 55 0.81 5.20 9.35
C GLN A 55 1.22 6.64 9.66
N TYR A 56 0.51 7.26 10.60
CA TYR A 56 0.84 8.59 11.10
C TYR A 56 0.48 8.76 12.58
N SER A 57 1.41 9.30 13.34
CA SER A 57 1.22 9.72 14.72
C SER A 57 2.32 10.72 15.11
N ASN A 58 2.11 11.52 16.14
CA ASN A 58 3.17 12.35 16.74
C ASN A 58 4.11 11.54 17.66
N SER A 59 3.93 10.23 17.77
CA SER A 59 4.74 9.32 18.56
C SER A 59 4.94 8.03 17.77
N ALA A 60 6.09 7.36 17.97
CA ALA A 60 6.33 6.08 17.32
C ALA A 60 5.25 5.07 17.69
N GLN A 61 4.76 4.37 16.67
CA GLN A 61 3.76 3.30 16.76
C GLN A 61 4.23 2.11 15.92
N SER A 62 3.71 0.94 16.20
CA SER A 62 4.00 -0.26 15.43
C SER A 62 2.84 -0.55 14.47
N VAL A 63 3.17 -0.77 13.19
CA VAL A 63 2.22 -1.35 12.22
C VAL A 63 2.82 -2.63 11.66
N SER A 64 2.04 -3.72 11.71
CA SER A 64 2.53 -5.03 11.29
C SER A 64 1.46 -5.86 10.60
N ARG A 65 1.90 -6.77 9.69
CA ARG A 65 1.04 -7.77 9.09
C ARG A 65 0.79 -8.90 10.08
N GLN A 66 -0.49 -9.22 10.29
CA GLN A 66 -0.92 -10.35 11.11
C GLN A 66 -1.82 -11.27 10.31
N ALA A 67 -1.90 -12.55 10.71
CA ALA A 67 -2.94 -13.45 10.21
C ALA A 67 -4.27 -13.09 10.91
N THR A 68 -5.38 -13.12 10.17
CA THR A 68 -6.70 -12.88 10.76
C THR A 68 -7.09 -13.96 11.76
N SER A 69 -6.64 -15.20 11.53
CA SER A 69 -6.91 -16.39 12.36
C SER A 69 -8.41 -16.63 12.62
N ASP A 70 -9.27 -16.18 11.72
CA ASP A 70 -10.72 -16.32 11.81
C ASP A 70 -11.32 -16.72 10.45
N SER A 71 -11.43 -18.00 10.22
CA SER A 71 -12.02 -18.55 9.01
C SER A 71 -13.55 -18.50 8.99
N THR A 72 -14.18 -18.20 10.12
CA THR A 72 -15.64 -18.13 10.23
C THR A 72 -16.18 -16.77 9.78
N ASN A 73 -15.63 -15.68 10.33
CA ASN A 73 -16.08 -14.33 9.99
C ASN A 73 -15.35 -13.75 8.76
N LEU A 74 -14.15 -14.26 8.47
CA LEU A 74 -13.26 -13.80 7.40
C LEU A 74 -12.80 -14.97 6.50
N PRO A 75 -13.70 -15.75 5.90
CA PRO A 75 -13.33 -17.00 5.20
C PRO A 75 -12.40 -16.78 4.00
N ASN A 76 -12.40 -15.60 3.41
CA ASN A 76 -11.62 -15.26 2.21
C ASN A 76 -10.52 -14.22 2.45
N ILE A 77 -10.23 -13.88 3.71
CA ILE A 77 -9.24 -12.86 4.06
C ILE A 77 -8.22 -13.45 5.04
N GLN A 78 -6.98 -13.57 4.62
CA GLN A 78 -5.91 -14.22 5.38
C GLN A 78 -5.15 -13.28 6.31
N TYR A 79 -5.02 -12.00 5.91
CA TYR A 79 -4.17 -11.03 6.60
C TYR A 79 -4.94 -9.79 7.04
N CYS A 80 -4.39 -9.12 8.04
CA CYS A 80 -4.83 -7.84 8.54
C CYS A 80 -3.63 -6.95 8.86
N ALA A 81 -3.86 -5.65 8.94
CA ALA A 81 -2.92 -4.70 9.54
C ALA A 81 -3.25 -4.55 11.03
N ARG A 82 -2.25 -4.70 11.88
CA ARG A 82 -2.31 -4.34 13.30
C ARG A 82 -1.66 -2.98 13.48
N VAL A 83 -2.42 -2.03 14.01
CA VAL A 83 -1.94 -0.70 14.42
C VAL A 83 -1.85 -0.69 15.92
N GLN A 84 -0.63 -0.64 16.45
CA GLN A 84 -0.33 -0.90 17.84
C GLN A 84 0.46 0.24 18.47
N ARG A 85 0.06 0.64 19.63
CA ARG A 85 0.82 1.52 20.51
C ARG A 85 2.02 0.78 21.10
N ASN A 86 3.19 1.40 21.13
CA ASN A 86 4.36 0.78 21.72
C ASN A 86 4.15 0.51 23.21
N ASN A 87 4.41 -0.72 23.63
CA ASN A 87 4.26 -1.13 25.03
C ASN A 87 5.05 -0.20 25.95
N GLY A 88 4.43 0.25 27.04
CA GLY A 88 5.00 1.20 28.00
C GLY A 88 4.90 2.67 27.56
N SER A 89 4.41 2.98 26.37
CA SER A 89 4.23 4.37 25.91
C SER A 89 3.14 5.08 26.72
N SER A 90 3.44 6.28 27.20
CA SER A 90 2.47 7.19 27.85
C SER A 90 1.90 8.23 26.87
N SER A 91 2.34 8.23 25.60
CA SER A 91 1.81 9.17 24.60
C SER A 91 0.34 8.92 24.33
N THR A 92 -0.46 9.96 24.36
CA THR A 92 -1.90 9.95 23.98
C THR A 92 -2.14 10.50 22.57
N ALA A 93 -1.08 10.65 21.77
CA ALA A 93 -1.19 11.06 20.39
C ALA A 93 -2.03 10.05 19.59
N ALA A 94 -2.90 10.55 18.72
CA ALA A 94 -3.70 9.71 17.85
C ALA A 94 -2.81 8.81 16.97
N LEU A 95 -3.21 7.56 16.82
CA LEU A 95 -2.60 6.60 15.90
C LEU A 95 -3.50 6.47 14.68
N ALA A 96 -3.06 7.03 13.56
CA ALA A 96 -3.81 7.03 12.30
C ALA A 96 -3.20 6.06 11.28
N PHE A 97 -4.07 5.52 10.44
CA PHE A 97 -3.72 4.61 9.35
C PHE A 97 -4.55 4.96 8.12
N ASP A 98 -3.88 5.40 7.06
CA ASP A 98 -4.49 6.13 5.95
C ASP A 98 -4.14 5.51 4.60
N GLN A 99 -5.06 5.66 3.63
CA GLN A 99 -4.76 5.50 2.23
C GLN A 99 -5.27 6.70 1.43
N ASN A 100 -4.36 7.41 0.75
CA ASN A 100 -4.66 8.49 -0.17
C ASN A 100 -4.95 7.94 -1.57
N LEU A 101 -5.98 8.45 -2.25
CA LEU A 101 -6.26 8.17 -3.65
C LEU A 101 -5.67 9.28 -4.53
N GLU A 102 -5.15 8.91 -5.71
CA GLU A 102 -4.83 9.88 -6.75
C GLU A 102 -6.07 10.68 -7.15
N THR A 103 -5.88 11.89 -7.64
CA THR A 103 -6.95 12.73 -8.19
C THR A 103 -7.77 11.99 -9.27
N VAL A 104 -7.10 11.29 -10.17
CA VAL A 104 -7.74 10.51 -11.25
C VAL A 104 -8.64 9.39 -10.71
N ASN A 105 -8.33 8.83 -9.54
CA ASN A 105 -9.12 7.78 -8.89
C ASN A 105 -10.19 8.33 -7.94
N SER A 106 -10.09 9.60 -7.55
CA SER A 106 -11.03 10.29 -6.66
C SER A 106 -12.17 10.98 -7.41
N ILE A 107 -11.87 11.65 -8.52
CA ILE A 107 -12.85 12.38 -9.34
C ILE A 107 -14.10 11.54 -9.73
N PRO A 108 -14.00 10.23 -10.05
CA PRO A 108 -15.17 9.43 -10.37
C PRO A 108 -16.23 9.35 -9.27
N PHE A 109 -15.87 9.68 -8.03
CA PHE A 109 -16.79 9.68 -6.89
C PHE A 109 -17.46 11.03 -6.64
N ALA A 110 -17.02 12.11 -7.30
CA ALA A 110 -17.63 13.44 -7.14
C ALA A 110 -19.12 13.38 -7.46
N GLY A 111 -19.96 13.92 -6.56
CA GLY A 111 -21.41 13.94 -6.66
C GLY A 111 -22.09 12.58 -6.43
N LYS A 112 -21.35 11.52 -6.09
CA LYS A 112 -21.92 10.19 -5.87
C LYS A 112 -22.06 9.84 -4.39
N THR A 113 -23.03 8.99 -4.10
CA THR A 113 -23.08 8.27 -2.82
C THR A 113 -22.00 7.20 -2.80
N ILE A 114 -21.25 7.14 -1.70
CA ILE A 114 -20.18 6.17 -1.46
C ILE A 114 -20.46 5.40 -0.19
N THR A 115 -19.95 4.18 -0.12
CA THR A 115 -19.93 3.36 1.10
C THR A 115 -18.49 2.97 1.43
N TYR A 116 -18.07 3.28 2.65
CA TYR A 116 -16.80 2.87 3.26
C TYR A 116 -17.06 1.72 4.21
N SER A 117 -16.45 0.57 3.99
CA SER A 117 -16.63 -0.61 4.84
C SER A 117 -15.32 -1.33 5.12
N PHE A 118 -15.24 -2.00 6.27
CA PHE A 118 -14.08 -2.79 6.69
C PHE A 118 -14.46 -3.73 7.82
N TYR A 119 -13.56 -4.67 8.13
CA TYR A 119 -13.60 -5.48 9.34
C TYR A 119 -12.56 -4.96 10.32
N ALA A 120 -12.92 -4.89 11.62
CA ALA A 120 -12.00 -4.49 12.67
C ALA A 120 -12.28 -5.22 13.99
N ARG A 121 -11.23 -5.32 14.82
CA ARG A 121 -11.30 -5.77 16.22
C ARG A 121 -10.26 -5.07 17.08
N ALA A 122 -10.47 -5.04 18.38
CA ALA A 122 -9.54 -4.52 19.39
C ALA A 122 -8.64 -5.62 19.94
N GLY A 123 -7.44 -5.25 20.36
CA GLY A 123 -6.65 -6.05 21.29
C GLY A 123 -7.23 -6.02 22.71
N ALA A 124 -6.82 -6.97 23.54
CA ALA A 124 -7.35 -7.11 24.90
C ALA A 124 -7.12 -5.89 25.81
N ASN A 125 -6.12 -5.06 25.49
CA ASN A 125 -5.77 -3.87 26.25
C ASN A 125 -5.97 -2.58 25.45
N TYR A 126 -6.84 -2.59 24.44
CA TYR A 126 -7.13 -1.42 23.64
C TYR A 126 -7.54 -0.24 24.51
N SER A 127 -6.77 0.85 24.47
CA SER A 127 -6.84 1.91 25.48
C SER A 127 -7.70 3.11 25.10
N ALA A 128 -8.35 3.10 23.95
CA ALA A 128 -9.29 4.16 23.59
C ALA A 128 -10.48 4.18 24.55
N THR A 129 -10.90 5.36 25.00
CA THR A 129 -12.10 5.51 25.82
C THR A 129 -13.29 4.83 25.15
N SER A 130 -14.02 3.98 25.89
CA SER A 130 -15.16 3.21 25.38
C SER A 130 -14.84 2.35 24.15
N ASN A 131 -13.58 1.94 23.99
CA ASN A 131 -13.08 1.15 22.84
C ASN A 131 -13.39 1.78 21.48
N VAL A 132 -13.40 3.11 21.38
CA VAL A 132 -13.75 3.83 20.16
C VAL A 132 -12.63 3.77 19.15
N LEU A 133 -12.96 3.38 17.91
CA LEU A 133 -12.19 3.63 16.70
C LEU A 133 -12.93 4.70 15.88
N ASN A 134 -12.20 5.61 15.26
CA ASN A 134 -12.74 6.61 14.34
C ASN A 134 -12.52 6.15 12.90
N ALA A 135 -13.54 6.31 12.07
CA ALA A 135 -13.51 6.00 10.64
C ALA A 135 -13.88 7.24 9.83
N GLN A 136 -13.04 7.60 8.87
CA GLN A 136 -13.21 8.79 8.06
C GLN A 136 -12.99 8.52 6.57
N ILE A 137 -13.78 9.19 5.73
CA ILE A 137 -13.40 9.53 4.36
C ILE A 137 -13.20 11.03 4.32
N VAL A 138 -11.98 11.43 4.00
CA VAL A 138 -11.60 12.84 3.93
C VAL A 138 -11.54 13.25 2.47
N GLY A 139 -12.17 14.36 2.12
CA GLY A 139 -12.17 14.95 0.79
C GLY A 139 -11.33 16.22 0.74
N GLY A 140 -10.86 16.58 -0.44
CA GLY A 140 -10.15 17.80 -0.74
C GLY A 140 -10.36 18.27 -2.19
N THR A 141 -9.95 19.51 -2.48
CA THR A 141 -10.08 20.15 -3.82
C THR A 141 -8.72 20.33 -4.50
N GLY A 142 -7.64 19.81 -3.94
CA GLY A 142 -6.29 19.87 -4.50
C GLY A 142 -6.05 18.83 -5.59
N THR A 143 -4.78 18.59 -5.90
CA THR A 143 -4.34 17.59 -6.88
C THR A 143 -3.21 16.77 -6.28
N ASP A 144 -3.40 15.45 -6.20
CA ASP A 144 -2.39 14.47 -5.75
C ASP A 144 -1.66 14.85 -4.45
N GLN A 145 -2.39 15.43 -3.48
CA GLN A 145 -1.87 15.79 -2.16
C GLN A 145 -1.90 14.57 -1.23
N ASN A 146 -1.12 14.64 -0.16
CA ASN A 146 -1.13 13.66 0.91
C ASN A 146 -1.89 14.21 2.12
N LEU A 147 -2.80 13.41 2.70
CA LEU A 147 -3.63 13.81 3.84
C LEU A 147 -2.81 14.18 5.08
N ILE A 148 -1.61 13.60 5.27
CA ILE A 148 -0.75 13.93 6.41
C ILE A 148 -0.24 15.38 6.34
N THR A 149 0.02 15.87 5.13
CA THR A 149 0.41 17.28 4.90
C THR A 149 -0.81 18.19 4.80
N GLY A 150 -2.01 17.61 4.74
CA GLY A 150 -3.28 18.32 4.61
C GLY A 150 -3.75 18.47 3.17
N TYR A 151 -5.07 18.42 2.98
CA TYR A 151 -5.71 18.68 1.69
C TYR A 151 -6.15 20.14 1.57
N THR A 152 -5.99 20.72 0.40
CA THR A 152 -6.64 21.99 0.09
C THR A 152 -8.17 21.79 0.17
N GLY A 153 -8.88 22.71 0.86
CA GLY A 153 -10.31 22.60 1.05
C GLY A 153 -10.75 21.31 1.76
N GLN A 154 -9.96 20.83 2.72
CA GLN A 154 -10.19 19.58 3.43
C GLN A 154 -11.53 19.56 4.15
N VAL A 155 -12.26 18.43 4.00
CA VAL A 155 -13.50 18.17 4.72
C VAL A 155 -13.63 16.69 5.05
N ASN A 156 -14.29 16.36 6.15
CA ASN A 156 -14.66 14.98 6.46
C ASN A 156 -16.02 14.67 5.81
N ILE A 157 -16.01 13.87 4.74
CA ILE A 157 -17.22 13.41 4.04
C ILE A 157 -17.92 12.33 4.86
N ILE A 158 -17.15 11.38 5.39
CA ILE A 158 -17.57 10.44 6.45
C ILE A 158 -16.74 10.77 7.68
N SER A 159 -17.40 10.91 8.83
CA SER A 159 -16.75 11.05 10.13
C SER A 159 -17.61 10.32 11.17
N SER A 160 -17.24 9.09 11.47
CA SER A 160 -18.01 8.19 12.30
C SER A 160 -17.14 7.55 13.37
N THR A 161 -17.75 7.25 14.49
CA THR A 161 -17.14 6.49 15.58
C THR A 161 -17.80 5.12 15.67
N LEU A 162 -17.01 4.12 16.05
CA LEU A 162 -17.49 2.76 16.27
C LEU A 162 -16.82 2.18 17.52
N THR A 163 -17.53 1.33 18.25
CA THR A 163 -16.98 0.63 19.42
C THR A 163 -16.48 -0.74 19.00
N LEU A 164 -15.21 -1.01 19.25
CA LEU A 164 -14.60 -2.30 18.96
C LEU A 164 -14.81 -3.31 20.08
N THR A 165 -14.89 -4.58 19.70
CA THR A 165 -14.74 -5.73 20.60
C THR A 165 -13.47 -6.52 20.21
N THR A 166 -13.13 -7.54 20.97
CA THR A 166 -12.00 -8.42 20.65
C THR A 166 -12.30 -9.43 19.52
N THR A 167 -13.54 -9.46 19.04
CA THR A 167 -13.96 -10.29 17.90
C THR A 167 -14.07 -9.47 16.62
N TRP A 168 -13.84 -10.10 15.48
CA TRP A 168 -14.00 -9.44 14.18
C TRP A 168 -15.46 -9.03 13.95
N GLN A 169 -15.63 -7.76 13.60
CA GLN A 169 -16.94 -7.18 13.24
C GLN A 169 -16.80 -6.39 11.95
N ARG A 170 -17.83 -6.40 11.13
CA ARG A 170 -17.91 -5.58 9.93
C ARG A 170 -18.62 -4.27 10.23
N PHE A 171 -18.02 -3.18 9.76
CA PHE A 171 -18.56 -1.82 9.86
C PHE A 171 -18.76 -1.23 8.47
N SER A 172 -19.77 -0.39 8.30
CA SER A 172 -20.03 0.32 7.05
C SER A 172 -20.66 1.68 7.31
N PHE A 173 -20.23 2.67 6.52
CA PHE A 173 -20.67 4.05 6.63
C PHE A 173 -20.90 4.59 5.22
N THR A 174 -21.98 5.36 5.04
CA THR A 174 -22.40 5.88 3.74
C THR A 174 -22.54 7.38 3.80
N ALA A 175 -22.08 8.08 2.77
CA ALA A 175 -22.28 9.52 2.58
C ALA A 175 -22.27 9.89 1.09
N THR A 176 -22.67 11.11 0.77
CA THR A 176 -22.57 11.66 -0.58
C THR A 176 -21.36 12.57 -0.69
N VAL A 177 -20.49 12.33 -1.67
CA VAL A 177 -19.34 13.18 -2.01
C VAL A 177 -19.85 14.44 -2.72
N GLY A 178 -19.40 15.62 -2.30
CA GLY A 178 -19.70 16.85 -3.01
C GLY A 178 -19.11 16.85 -4.44
N THR A 179 -19.71 17.63 -5.34
CA THR A 179 -19.33 17.65 -6.75
C THR A 179 -17.99 18.30 -7.06
N ASN A 180 -17.44 19.04 -6.11
CA ASN A 180 -16.19 19.80 -6.25
C ASN A 180 -14.95 19.09 -5.69
N TYR A 181 -15.11 17.90 -5.08
CA TYR A 181 -13.97 17.18 -4.53
C TYR A 181 -13.22 16.40 -5.60
N THR A 182 -11.91 16.59 -5.59
CA THR A 182 -10.94 15.99 -6.51
C THR A 182 -10.03 14.99 -5.83
N GLN A 183 -10.05 14.94 -4.49
CA GLN A 183 -9.22 14.06 -3.68
C GLN A 183 -10.03 13.39 -2.60
N LEU A 184 -9.71 12.11 -2.35
CA LEU A 184 -10.26 11.31 -1.28
C LEU A 184 -9.15 10.57 -0.55
N ALA A 185 -9.30 10.41 0.77
CA ALA A 185 -8.51 9.48 1.57
C ALA A 185 -9.42 8.70 2.52
N ALA A 186 -9.10 7.43 2.71
CA ALA A 186 -9.66 6.61 3.77
C ALA A 186 -8.74 6.66 4.99
N ARG A 187 -9.31 6.89 6.17
CA ARG A 187 -8.59 6.96 7.45
C ARG A 187 -9.30 6.19 8.52
N THR A 188 -8.53 5.46 9.32
CA THR A 188 -8.94 5.00 10.64
C THR A 188 -7.95 5.50 11.68
N TYR A 189 -8.43 5.88 12.86
CA TYR A 189 -7.54 6.28 13.95
C TYR A 189 -8.21 6.08 15.31
N TYR A 190 -7.39 5.93 16.35
CA TYR A 190 -7.86 6.01 17.72
C TYR A 190 -7.00 6.95 18.55
N ILE A 191 -7.58 7.44 19.63
CA ILE A 191 -6.90 8.29 20.61
C ILE A 191 -6.73 7.47 21.88
N PRO A 192 -5.49 7.03 22.18
CA PRO A 192 -5.22 6.21 23.35
C PRO A 192 -5.31 7.00 24.65
N THR A 193 -5.51 6.29 25.75
CA THR A 193 -5.46 6.84 27.11
C THR A 193 -4.47 6.04 27.98
N GLY A 194 -4.02 6.65 29.07
CA GLY A 194 -3.13 5.99 30.04
C GLY A 194 -1.81 5.50 29.43
N THR A 195 -1.21 4.52 30.05
CA THR A 195 0.03 3.87 29.57
C THR A 195 -0.29 2.61 28.79
N ALA A 196 0.35 2.44 27.64
CA ALA A 196 0.15 1.30 26.75
C ALA A 196 0.61 0.00 27.40
N SER A 197 -0.15 -1.07 27.21
CA SER A 197 0.28 -2.43 27.47
C SER A 197 0.46 -3.23 26.16
N ALA A 198 0.91 -4.48 26.27
CA ALA A 198 1.33 -5.29 25.12
C ALA A 198 0.22 -5.55 24.08
N SER A 199 -1.05 -5.47 24.46
CA SER A 199 -2.18 -5.71 23.56
C SER A 199 -3.01 -4.44 23.30
N ASP A 200 -2.38 -3.27 23.34
CA ASP A 200 -3.01 -1.98 23.02
C ASP A 200 -2.93 -1.72 21.52
N TYR A 201 -3.85 -2.33 20.77
CA TYR A 201 -3.93 -2.24 19.32
C TYR A 201 -5.36 -2.38 18.80
N TYR A 202 -5.58 -1.98 17.57
CA TYR A 202 -6.66 -2.50 16.75
C TYR A 202 -6.11 -3.23 15.52
N GLU A 203 -6.90 -4.15 15.00
CA GLU A 203 -6.66 -4.81 13.72
C GLU A 203 -7.76 -4.46 12.74
N ILE A 204 -7.37 -4.29 11.47
CA ILE A 204 -8.26 -3.91 10.38
C ILE A 204 -7.97 -4.72 9.13
N THR A 205 -9.01 -5.11 8.39
CA THR A 205 -8.89 -5.79 7.10
C THR A 205 -10.16 -5.68 6.27
N GLY A 206 -10.10 -6.15 5.02
CA GLY A 206 -11.23 -6.11 4.09
C GLY A 206 -11.73 -4.70 3.85
N VAL A 207 -10.80 -3.73 3.77
CA VAL A 207 -11.12 -2.31 3.63
C VAL A 207 -11.57 -2.02 2.22
N GLN A 208 -12.74 -1.40 2.08
CA GLN A 208 -13.38 -1.14 0.80
C GLN A 208 -14.06 0.22 0.78
N LEU A 209 -13.81 0.98 -0.28
CA LEU A 209 -14.54 2.20 -0.66
C LEU A 209 -15.17 1.95 -2.02
N GLU A 210 -16.49 2.05 -2.09
CA GLU A 210 -17.25 1.76 -3.29
C GLU A 210 -18.33 2.80 -3.55
N ALA A 211 -18.71 2.97 -4.82
CA ALA A 211 -19.89 3.76 -5.18
C ALA A 211 -21.16 2.97 -4.85
N GLY A 212 -22.15 3.66 -4.30
CA GLY A 212 -23.42 3.08 -3.89
C GLY A 212 -23.69 3.28 -2.41
N SER A 213 -24.92 2.96 -1.98
CA SER A 213 -25.39 3.15 -0.61
C SER A 213 -25.37 1.87 0.25
N VAL A 214 -24.88 0.75 -0.30
CA VAL A 214 -24.87 -0.56 0.37
C VAL A 214 -23.50 -1.15 0.31
N ALA A 215 -22.99 -1.57 1.47
CA ALA A 215 -21.71 -2.30 1.55
C ALA A 215 -21.84 -3.71 0.99
N THR A 216 -21.14 -3.96 -0.11
CA THR A 216 -21.11 -5.30 -0.72
C THR A 216 -20.01 -6.17 -0.11
N PRO A 217 -19.97 -7.49 -0.32
CA PRO A 217 -18.85 -8.33 0.11
C PRO A 217 -17.51 -7.77 -0.36
N PHE A 218 -16.48 -7.93 0.48
CA PHE A 218 -15.14 -7.43 0.16
C PHE A 218 -14.63 -7.98 -1.18
N SER A 219 -14.05 -7.09 -1.95
CA SER A 219 -13.41 -7.36 -3.23
C SER A 219 -12.08 -6.62 -3.31
N ARG A 220 -11.03 -7.27 -3.82
CA ARG A 220 -9.77 -6.57 -4.13
C ARG A 220 -10.01 -5.52 -5.20
N ALA A 221 -9.30 -4.39 -5.12
CA ALA A 221 -9.42 -3.29 -6.09
C ALA A 221 -9.19 -3.78 -7.53
N ALA A 222 -8.19 -4.60 -7.74
CA ALA A 222 -7.85 -5.15 -9.06
C ALA A 222 -8.38 -6.59 -9.29
N GLY A 223 -9.26 -7.09 -8.43
CA GLY A 223 -9.91 -8.38 -8.57
C GLY A 223 -9.04 -9.59 -8.18
N THR A 224 -7.79 -9.66 -8.63
CA THR A 224 -6.85 -10.75 -8.35
C THR A 224 -5.66 -10.28 -7.53
N LEU A 225 -4.93 -11.20 -6.89
CA LEU A 225 -3.70 -10.86 -6.15
C LEU A 225 -2.62 -10.28 -7.08
N GLN A 226 -2.45 -10.82 -8.28
CA GLN A 226 -1.51 -10.31 -9.28
C GLN A 226 -1.87 -8.89 -9.74
N GLY A 227 -3.16 -8.65 -9.98
CA GLY A 227 -3.66 -7.32 -10.32
C GLY A 227 -3.46 -6.33 -9.18
N GLU A 228 -3.69 -6.76 -7.93
CA GLU A 228 -3.47 -5.96 -6.73
C GLU A 228 -1.99 -5.61 -6.56
N LEU A 229 -1.08 -6.57 -6.79
CA LEU A 229 0.36 -6.30 -6.79
C LEU A 229 0.74 -5.30 -7.88
N ALA A 230 0.22 -5.43 -9.10
CA ALA A 230 0.45 -4.47 -10.17
C ALA A 230 -0.07 -3.06 -9.81
N ALA A 231 -1.23 -2.97 -9.16
CA ALA A 231 -1.77 -1.70 -8.67
C ALA A 231 -0.86 -1.08 -7.58
N CYS A 232 -0.28 -1.88 -6.70
CA CYS A 232 0.70 -1.44 -5.71
C CYS A 232 2.03 -1.01 -6.36
N CYS A 233 2.52 -1.77 -7.34
CA CYS A 233 3.77 -1.46 -8.06
C CYS A 233 3.71 -0.14 -8.84
N ARG A 234 2.52 0.38 -9.13
CA ARG A 234 2.35 1.75 -9.67
C ARG A 234 2.92 2.83 -8.74
N TYR A 235 3.01 2.54 -7.43
CA TYR A 235 3.44 3.52 -6.41
C TYR A 235 4.75 3.15 -5.73
N PHE A 236 4.99 1.87 -5.56
CA PHE A 236 6.21 1.37 -4.97
C PHE A 236 6.59 0.02 -5.59
N TYR A 237 7.83 -0.09 -6.00
CA TYR A 237 8.40 -1.34 -6.52
C TYR A 237 9.70 -1.65 -5.79
N PHE A 238 9.80 -2.86 -5.28
CA PHE A 238 10.98 -3.39 -4.61
C PHE A 238 11.65 -4.44 -5.49
N ASP A 239 12.87 -4.15 -5.91
CA ASP A 239 13.70 -5.08 -6.65
C ASP A 239 14.75 -5.69 -5.72
N SER A 240 14.57 -6.96 -5.40
CA SER A 240 15.47 -7.77 -4.56
C SER A 240 16.03 -8.95 -5.34
N SER A 241 16.17 -8.83 -6.65
CA SER A 241 16.53 -9.96 -7.51
C SER A 241 17.95 -10.48 -7.17
N ASN A 242 18.02 -11.36 -6.18
CA ASN A 242 19.20 -12.21 -5.92
C ASN A 242 19.51 -13.15 -7.09
N ALA A 243 18.65 -13.22 -8.09
CA ALA A 243 18.71 -14.20 -9.16
C ALA A 243 18.80 -13.49 -10.51
N GLY A 244 19.99 -13.32 -10.97
CA GLY A 244 20.24 -12.93 -12.33
C GLY A 244 20.36 -11.43 -12.49
N GLY A 245 21.57 -10.98 -12.52
CA GLY A 245 21.90 -9.65 -12.92
C GLY A 245 21.40 -9.38 -14.32
N GLY A 246 21.04 -8.13 -14.55
CA GLY A 246 20.80 -7.67 -15.90
C GLY A 246 22.12 -7.43 -16.64
N LEU A 247 22.01 -7.28 -17.94
CA LEU A 247 23.13 -6.81 -18.73
C LEU A 247 23.40 -5.33 -18.41
N CYS A 248 24.66 -5.00 -18.23
CA CYS A 248 25.12 -3.63 -18.14
C CYS A 248 26.18 -3.35 -19.23
N ARG A 249 26.30 -2.09 -19.60
CA ARG A 249 27.30 -1.60 -20.54
C ARG A 249 28.46 -0.98 -19.77
N GLN A 250 29.67 -1.44 -20.03
CA GLN A 250 30.87 -0.81 -19.49
C GLN A 250 31.15 0.52 -20.18
N ALA A 251 31.25 1.58 -19.42
CA ALA A 251 31.63 2.91 -19.88
C ALA A 251 33.16 3.10 -19.79
N SER A 252 33.79 2.47 -18.80
CA SER A 252 35.24 2.41 -18.60
C SER A 252 35.61 1.12 -17.89
N THR A 253 36.87 0.91 -17.57
CA THR A 253 37.34 -0.25 -16.79
C THR A 253 36.81 -0.28 -15.35
N THR A 254 36.25 0.83 -14.84
CA THR A 254 35.78 0.96 -13.43
C THR A 254 34.36 1.49 -13.32
N GLN A 255 33.67 1.72 -14.46
CA GLN A 255 32.32 2.26 -14.46
C GLN A 255 31.42 1.57 -15.49
N SER A 256 30.22 1.25 -15.10
CA SER A 256 29.18 0.63 -15.94
C SER A 256 27.83 1.28 -15.74
N TYR A 257 26.96 1.11 -16.73
CA TYR A 257 25.57 1.58 -16.68
C TYR A 257 24.61 0.43 -16.98
N ALA A 258 23.53 0.36 -16.22
CA ALA A 258 22.45 -0.58 -16.44
C ALA A 258 21.11 0.16 -16.51
N ASN A 259 20.20 -0.33 -17.34
CA ASN A 259 18.84 0.19 -17.43
C ASN A 259 17.86 -0.98 -17.29
N TYR A 260 16.88 -0.81 -16.42
CA TYR A 260 15.88 -1.80 -16.14
C TYR A 260 14.49 -1.28 -16.46
N ARG A 261 13.66 -2.16 -16.99
CA ARG A 261 12.25 -1.87 -17.19
C ARG A 261 11.49 -2.14 -15.91
N ILE A 262 10.63 -1.18 -15.52
CA ILE A 262 9.72 -1.35 -14.38
C ILE A 262 8.54 -2.21 -14.85
N PRO A 263 8.14 -3.25 -14.11
CA PRO A 263 7.04 -4.15 -14.52
C PRO A 263 5.71 -3.46 -14.75
N THR A 264 5.47 -2.37 -14.03
CA THR A 264 4.23 -1.57 -14.12
C THR A 264 4.61 -0.10 -14.26
N VAL A 265 3.93 0.63 -15.16
CA VAL A 265 4.15 2.07 -15.28
C VAL A 265 3.81 2.77 -13.96
N MET A 266 4.79 3.42 -13.36
CA MET A 266 4.63 4.10 -12.07
C MET A 266 3.85 5.41 -12.22
N ARG A 267 3.31 5.90 -11.11
CA ARG A 267 2.51 7.14 -11.07
C ARG A 267 3.28 8.35 -11.62
N VAL A 268 4.48 8.53 -11.14
CA VAL A 268 5.46 9.54 -11.60
C VAL A 268 6.83 8.87 -11.74
N ALA A 269 7.81 9.56 -12.30
CA ALA A 269 9.20 9.09 -12.28
C ALA A 269 9.62 8.85 -10.82
N PRO A 270 10.02 7.61 -10.45
CA PRO A 270 10.26 7.28 -9.05
C PRO A 270 11.56 7.85 -8.52
N THR A 271 11.58 8.09 -7.21
CA THR A 271 12.83 8.24 -6.46
C THR A 271 13.46 6.85 -6.30
N ILE A 272 14.74 6.73 -6.63
CA ILE A 272 15.52 5.50 -6.52
C ILE A 272 16.27 5.51 -5.20
N THR A 273 16.03 4.50 -4.36
CA THR A 273 16.79 4.25 -3.13
C THR A 273 17.50 2.92 -3.22
N ILE A 274 18.81 2.89 -2.94
CA ILE A 274 19.64 1.71 -3.03
C ILE A 274 20.20 1.40 -1.65
N SER A 275 19.98 0.17 -1.17
CA SER A 275 20.52 -0.31 0.09
C SER A 275 21.61 -1.34 -0.18
N ASN A 276 22.67 -1.31 0.65
CA ASN A 276 23.83 -2.20 0.54
C ASN A 276 24.47 -2.23 -0.86
N PRO A 277 24.84 -1.08 -1.46
CA PRO A 277 25.32 -1.00 -2.84
C PRO A 277 26.58 -1.86 -3.09
N THR A 278 27.42 -2.08 -2.07
CA THR A 278 28.63 -2.91 -2.13
C THR A 278 28.36 -4.42 -2.10
N GLY A 279 27.11 -4.81 -1.88
CA GLY A 279 26.67 -6.21 -1.92
C GLY A 279 26.43 -6.75 -3.33
N ALA A 280 26.70 -5.97 -4.38
CA ALA A 280 26.54 -6.35 -5.77
C ALA A 280 27.89 -6.68 -6.43
N TYR A 281 27.83 -7.43 -7.54
CA TYR A 281 29.00 -7.86 -8.29
C TYR A 281 28.79 -7.62 -9.79
N ILE A 282 29.89 -7.36 -10.51
CA ILE A 282 29.91 -7.27 -11.97
C ILE A 282 30.88 -8.30 -12.52
N PHE A 283 30.50 -8.95 -13.62
CA PHE A 283 31.29 -9.97 -14.31
C PHE A 283 31.49 -9.59 -15.77
N SER A 284 32.72 -9.60 -16.25
CA SER A 284 33.04 -9.32 -17.66
C SER A 284 34.36 -10.00 -18.06
N GLY A 285 34.42 -10.58 -19.25
CA GLY A 285 35.63 -11.16 -19.82
C GLY A 285 36.23 -12.31 -19.01
N GLY A 286 35.42 -13.08 -18.28
CA GLY A 286 35.86 -14.21 -17.44
C GLY A 286 36.37 -13.82 -16.04
N GLY A 287 36.33 -12.53 -15.68
CA GLY A 287 36.61 -12.00 -14.35
C GLY A 287 35.40 -11.35 -13.71
N GLY A 288 35.37 -11.31 -12.37
CA GLY A 288 34.35 -10.64 -11.59
C GLY A 288 34.96 -9.74 -10.51
N THR A 289 34.29 -8.64 -10.17
CA THR A 289 34.68 -7.75 -9.09
C THR A 289 33.45 -7.24 -8.35
N SER A 290 33.65 -6.90 -7.08
CA SER A 290 32.62 -6.28 -6.29
C SER A 290 32.33 -4.85 -6.78
N ILE A 291 31.07 -4.47 -6.74
CA ILE A 291 30.65 -3.09 -6.96
C ILE A 291 31.00 -2.31 -5.70
N THR A 292 31.65 -1.17 -5.85
CA THR A 292 32.03 -0.27 -4.75
C THR A 292 31.01 0.83 -4.54
N GLY A 293 30.12 1.08 -5.52
CA GLY A 293 29.05 2.03 -5.42
C GLY A 293 27.98 1.84 -6.49
N ILE A 294 26.73 2.04 -6.12
CA ILE A 294 25.58 2.11 -7.04
C ILE A 294 24.86 3.43 -6.78
N SER A 295 24.51 4.14 -7.83
CA SER A 295 23.67 5.33 -7.74
C SER A 295 22.60 5.31 -8.85
N GLY A 296 21.51 6.03 -8.63
CA GLY A 296 20.50 6.24 -9.66
C GLY A 296 21.08 7.09 -10.80
N ASN A 297 20.85 6.66 -12.05
CA ASN A 297 21.25 7.36 -13.27
C ASN A 297 20.02 7.70 -14.11
N GLY A 298 19.07 8.41 -13.51
CA GLY A 298 17.81 8.80 -14.11
C GLY A 298 16.74 7.73 -14.01
N SER A 299 15.51 8.20 -14.03
CA SER A 299 14.31 7.37 -14.01
C SER A 299 13.20 8.01 -14.84
N SER A 300 12.30 7.17 -15.32
CA SER A 300 11.00 7.55 -15.89
C SER A 300 9.93 6.68 -15.26
N GLN A 301 8.68 6.90 -15.59
CA GLN A 301 7.60 6.03 -15.11
C GLN A 301 7.75 4.55 -15.48
N ALA A 302 8.51 4.23 -16.53
CA ALA A 302 8.65 2.88 -17.08
C ALA A 302 10.07 2.28 -16.96
N TYR A 303 11.07 3.08 -16.61
CA TYR A 303 12.46 2.67 -16.55
C TYR A 303 13.19 3.34 -15.39
N TYR A 304 14.19 2.64 -14.85
CA TYR A 304 15.21 3.22 -14.00
C TYR A 304 16.60 2.84 -14.47
N GLY A 305 17.53 3.78 -14.35
CA GLY A 305 18.94 3.60 -14.70
C GLY A 305 19.81 3.55 -13.45
N LEU A 306 20.88 2.79 -13.54
CA LEU A 306 21.90 2.67 -12.51
C LEU A 306 23.27 3.04 -13.06
N SER A 307 24.03 3.79 -12.30
CA SER A 307 25.46 4.01 -12.46
C SER A 307 26.20 3.16 -11.44
N LEU A 308 27.11 2.33 -11.90
CA LEU A 308 27.83 1.34 -11.13
C LEU A 308 29.31 1.69 -11.09
N THR A 309 29.90 1.86 -9.93
CA THR A 309 31.34 1.99 -9.73
C THR A 309 31.90 0.67 -9.18
N HIS A 310 32.98 0.17 -9.76
CA HIS A 310 33.53 -1.15 -9.43
C HIS A 310 35.06 -1.18 -9.60
N GLY A 311 35.68 -2.25 -9.14
CA GLY A 311 37.09 -2.54 -9.44
C GLY A 311 37.33 -2.71 -10.94
N SER A 312 38.57 -2.68 -11.35
CA SER A 312 38.91 -2.81 -12.78
C SER A 312 38.51 -4.17 -13.33
N VAL A 313 37.62 -4.18 -14.32
CA VAL A 313 37.15 -5.38 -15.02
C VAL A 313 36.74 -5.03 -16.47
N GLY A 314 37.11 -5.87 -17.41
CA GLY A 314 36.77 -5.67 -18.83
C GLY A 314 37.30 -4.36 -19.42
N ALA A 315 36.66 -3.90 -20.50
CA ALA A 315 36.99 -2.67 -21.19
C ALA A 315 35.74 -1.89 -21.61
N ALA A 316 35.90 -0.59 -21.87
CA ALA A 316 34.80 0.26 -22.33
C ALA A 316 34.12 -0.30 -23.59
N GLY A 317 32.78 -0.24 -23.65
CA GLY A 317 31.97 -0.70 -24.75
C GLY A 317 31.53 -2.17 -24.67
N TYR A 318 32.09 -2.98 -23.78
CA TYR A 318 31.71 -4.37 -23.60
C TYR A 318 30.44 -4.52 -22.76
N ALA A 319 29.70 -5.59 -23.02
CA ALA A 319 28.64 -6.04 -22.11
C ALA A 319 29.25 -6.72 -20.88
N ALA A 320 28.58 -6.56 -19.76
CA ALA A 320 28.92 -7.23 -18.52
C ALA A 320 27.63 -7.70 -17.82
N ASP A 321 27.77 -8.77 -17.04
CA ASP A 321 26.68 -9.26 -16.20
C ASP A 321 26.72 -8.56 -14.85
N LEU A 322 25.57 -8.09 -14.38
CA LEU A 322 25.39 -7.49 -13.07
C LEU A 322 24.63 -8.46 -12.14
N SER A 323 25.15 -8.77 -11.00
CA SER A 323 24.46 -9.48 -9.94
C SER A 323 24.27 -8.56 -8.75
N PHE A 324 23.03 -8.40 -8.26
CA PHE A 324 22.76 -7.55 -7.11
C PHE A 324 23.24 -8.17 -5.77
N GLY A 325 23.42 -9.51 -5.70
CA GLY A 325 23.83 -10.15 -4.44
C GLY A 325 22.89 -9.76 -3.30
N THR A 326 23.41 -8.99 -2.33
CA THR A 326 22.62 -8.46 -1.21
C THR A 326 22.16 -7.01 -1.40
N ALA A 327 22.48 -6.38 -2.52
CA ALA A 327 21.98 -5.03 -2.83
C ALA A 327 20.48 -5.06 -3.13
N THR A 328 19.76 -4.04 -2.71
CA THR A 328 18.32 -3.90 -3.01
C THR A 328 18.02 -2.51 -3.58
N ILE A 329 17.02 -2.45 -4.43
CA ILE A 329 16.58 -1.23 -5.09
C ILE A 329 15.11 -0.99 -4.77
N GLN A 330 14.81 0.21 -4.32
CA GLN A 330 13.46 0.67 -4.06
C GLN A 330 13.12 1.83 -4.99
N LEU A 331 12.00 1.74 -5.66
CA LEU A 331 11.44 2.77 -6.50
C LEU A 331 10.18 3.32 -5.84
N ASN A 332 10.17 4.60 -5.49
CA ASN A 332 9.08 5.22 -4.76
C ASN A 332 8.45 6.36 -5.55
N SER A 333 7.14 6.29 -5.79
CA SER A 333 6.31 7.31 -6.43
C SER A 333 4.99 7.53 -5.67
N GLU A 334 4.97 7.29 -4.36
CA GLU A 334 3.80 7.55 -3.49
C GLU A 334 3.39 9.03 -3.50
N LEU A 335 2.18 9.32 -2.98
CA LEU A 335 1.61 10.67 -2.88
C LEU A 335 2.24 11.48 -1.74
#